data_ebb0d6a5109fbf63bd16b40fb146fbb4
#
_entry.id   ebb0d6a5109fbf63bd16b40fb146fbb4
#
_cell.length_a   1.000
_cell.length_b   1.000
_cell.length_c   1.000
_cell.angle_alpha   90.00
_cell.angle_beta   90.00
_cell.angle_gamma   90.00
#
_symmetry.space_group_name_H-M   'P 1'
#
loop_
_entity.id
_entity.type
_entity.pdbx_description
1 polymer ?
#
loop_
_entity_poly.entity_id
_entity_poly.type
_entity_poly.pdbx_seq_one_letter_code
_entity_poly.pdbx_strand_id
1 'polypeptide(L)'
;FEFSPIIQINENYKKIESFSIKYSYNLTKSISVIQPQSSEMASGLWYQFFIDQTGVYKIDKSFLNQLGINTSSVDPRKIRIFGNGGEMLPMKNSENFVLDPIENAIQVIGEEDGVFDNDDYIIFFAKGPDNYNEESNTNLNLYEDKISYFISIGSVNGLRVENFIEPNESADLVIDN
;
A
#
# COMPACT_ATOMS: atom_id res chain seq x y z
N PHE A 1 8.26 -24.91 16.49
CA PHE A 1 8.07 -25.54 17.82
C PHE A 1 9.37 -25.44 18.58
N GLU A 2 9.32 -24.82 19.75
CA GLU A 2 10.44 -24.76 20.68
C GLU A 2 10.14 -25.67 21.87
N PHE A 3 11.07 -26.52 22.26
CA PHE A 3 10.90 -27.35 23.44
C PHE A 3 12.25 -27.52 24.15
N SER A 4 12.20 -27.63 25.48
CA SER A 4 13.38 -27.93 26.26
C SER A 4 13.59 -29.45 26.32
N PRO A 5 14.80 -29.95 26.02
CA PRO A 5 15.11 -31.37 26.18
C PRO A 5 15.21 -31.83 27.63
N ILE A 6 15.14 -30.90 28.57
CA ILE A 6 15.19 -31.17 30.03
C ILE A 6 13.88 -30.72 30.65
N ILE A 7 13.23 -31.63 31.35
CA ILE A 7 11.98 -31.35 32.09
C ILE A 7 12.19 -31.59 33.58
N GLN A 8 11.53 -30.81 34.41
CA GLN A 8 11.51 -31.01 35.88
C GLN A 8 10.23 -31.75 36.26
N ILE A 9 10.38 -32.86 36.94
CA ILE A 9 9.28 -33.65 37.49
C ILE A 9 9.61 -33.94 38.97
N ASN A 10 8.77 -33.46 39.88
CA ASN A 10 8.93 -33.67 41.31
C ASN A 10 10.34 -33.34 41.81
N GLU A 11 10.81 -32.14 41.56
CA GLU A 11 12.13 -31.60 41.95
C GLU A 11 13.36 -32.29 41.29
N ASN A 12 13.15 -33.29 40.46
CA ASN A 12 14.22 -33.94 39.68
C ASN A 12 14.20 -33.51 38.21
N TYR A 13 15.36 -33.26 37.66
CA TYR A 13 15.53 -32.98 36.24
C TYR A 13 15.68 -34.28 35.47
N LYS A 14 14.90 -34.42 34.40
CA LYS A 14 14.97 -35.58 33.47
C LYS A 14 15.21 -35.08 32.06
N LYS A 15 16.07 -35.80 31.35
CA LYS A 15 16.31 -35.58 29.93
C LYS A 15 15.28 -36.37 29.12
N ILE A 16 14.71 -35.76 28.13
CA ILE A 16 13.89 -36.42 27.12
C ILE A 16 14.83 -37.15 26.15
N GLU A 17 14.75 -38.44 26.08
CA GLU A 17 15.59 -39.25 25.18
C GLU A 17 14.91 -39.43 23.80
N SER A 18 13.60 -39.48 23.76
CA SER A 18 12.85 -39.59 22.53
C SER A 18 11.46 -39.00 22.70
N PHE A 19 10.89 -38.46 21.64
CA PHE A 19 9.49 -38.03 21.57
C PHE A 19 8.94 -38.26 20.18
N SER A 20 7.63 -38.37 20.07
CA SER A 20 6.94 -38.40 18.78
C SER A 20 5.91 -37.27 18.71
N ILE A 21 5.90 -36.55 17.58
CA ILE A 21 4.92 -35.54 17.33
C ILE A 21 3.87 -36.14 16.37
N LYS A 22 2.63 -36.23 16.86
CA LYS A 22 1.48 -36.48 16.00
C LYS A 22 0.82 -35.16 15.70
N TYR A 23 0.75 -34.78 14.44
CA TYR A 23 -0.04 -33.64 14.00
C TYR A 23 -1.16 -34.10 13.08
N SER A 24 -2.33 -33.56 13.27
CA SER A 24 -3.46 -33.75 12.38
C SER A 24 -3.83 -32.38 11.81
N TYR A 25 -3.94 -32.31 10.50
CA TYR A 25 -4.53 -31.16 9.85
C TYR A 25 -6.06 -31.29 9.94
N ASN A 26 -6.66 -30.52 10.80
CA ASN A 26 -8.08 -30.25 10.62
C ASN A 26 -8.20 -29.20 9.51
N LEU A 27 -8.53 -29.63 8.32
CA LEU A 27 -8.97 -28.74 7.24
C LEU A 27 -10.34 -28.13 7.60
N THR A 28 -10.42 -27.44 8.73
CA THR A 28 -11.60 -26.70 9.13
C THR A 28 -11.42 -25.26 8.75
N LYS A 29 -12.12 -24.91 7.73
CA LYS A 29 -12.27 -23.66 7.00
C LYS A 29 -11.22 -23.47 5.92
N SER A 30 -11.61 -23.70 4.70
CA SER A 30 -11.14 -22.89 3.60
C SER A 30 -11.20 -21.43 4.09
N ILE A 31 -10.05 -20.82 4.29
CA ILE A 31 -9.95 -19.36 4.32
C ILE A 31 -10.52 -18.99 2.97
N SER A 32 -11.73 -18.47 2.95
CA SER A 32 -12.21 -17.79 1.76
C SER A 32 -11.33 -16.55 1.66
N VAL A 33 -10.20 -16.70 0.95
CA VAL A 33 -9.54 -15.54 0.38
C VAL A 33 -10.65 -14.87 -0.41
N ILE A 34 -11.10 -13.71 0.04
CA ILE A 34 -12.02 -12.89 -0.72
C ILE A 34 -11.22 -12.47 -1.94
N GLN A 35 -11.23 -13.34 -2.96
CA GLN A 35 -10.71 -12.94 -4.26
C GLN A 35 -11.70 -11.91 -4.78
N PRO A 36 -11.25 -10.72 -5.16
CA PRO A 36 -12.11 -9.79 -5.86
C PRO A 36 -12.69 -10.52 -7.07
N GLN A 37 -13.98 -10.38 -7.30
CA GLN A 37 -14.66 -11.01 -8.45
C GLN A 37 -14.08 -10.52 -9.78
N SER A 38 -13.44 -9.36 -9.77
CA SER A 38 -12.66 -8.79 -10.88
C SER A 38 -11.57 -7.89 -10.29
N SER A 39 -10.33 -8.04 -10.76
CA SER A 39 -9.25 -7.11 -10.43
C SER A 39 -9.36 -5.84 -11.26
N GLU A 40 -9.07 -4.68 -10.68
CA GLU A 40 -8.91 -3.43 -11.43
C GLU A 40 -7.85 -3.58 -12.53
N MET A 41 -6.83 -4.40 -12.30
CA MET A 41 -5.76 -4.67 -13.26
C MET A 41 -6.11 -5.68 -14.35
N ALA A 42 -7.32 -6.26 -14.34
CA ALA A 42 -7.73 -7.27 -15.33
C ALA A 42 -7.83 -6.73 -16.76
N SER A 43 -7.94 -5.42 -16.92
CA SER A 43 -8.05 -4.77 -18.23
C SER A 43 -7.38 -3.38 -18.21
N GLY A 44 -7.17 -2.80 -19.41
CA GLY A 44 -6.56 -1.48 -19.55
C GLY A 44 -5.05 -1.53 -19.71
N LEU A 45 -4.45 -0.34 -19.78
CA LEU A 45 -2.99 -0.16 -19.83
C LEU A 45 -2.52 0.30 -18.46
N TRP A 46 -1.48 -0.36 -17.95
CA TRP A 46 -0.90 -0.13 -16.65
C TRP A 46 0.58 0.16 -16.76
N TYR A 47 1.02 1.27 -16.16
CA TYR A 47 2.40 1.73 -16.18
C TYR A 47 2.94 1.68 -14.76
N GLN A 48 3.89 0.78 -14.52
CA GLN A 48 4.49 0.58 -13.19
C GLN A 48 5.63 1.56 -12.94
N PHE A 49 5.69 2.08 -11.71
CA PHE A 49 6.82 2.82 -11.18
C PHE A 49 7.05 2.45 -9.71
N PHE A 50 8.17 2.89 -9.16
CA PHE A 50 8.59 2.49 -7.82
C PHE A 50 8.80 3.68 -6.92
N ILE A 51 8.45 3.50 -5.64
CA ILE A 51 8.63 4.44 -4.55
C ILE A 51 9.53 3.80 -3.50
N ASP A 52 10.58 4.48 -3.07
CA ASP A 52 11.57 4.02 -2.09
C ASP A 52 11.43 4.66 -0.70
N GLN A 53 10.67 5.74 -0.58
CA GLN A 53 10.42 6.45 0.67
C GLN A 53 8.97 6.93 0.75
N THR A 54 8.46 7.04 1.97
CA THR A 54 7.15 7.66 2.21
C THR A 54 7.25 9.17 2.02
N GLY A 55 6.35 9.75 1.24
CA GLY A 55 6.36 11.19 1.01
C GLY A 55 5.41 11.69 -0.06
N VAL A 56 5.51 12.97 -0.33
CA VAL A 56 4.78 13.63 -1.41
C VAL A 56 5.64 13.63 -2.67
N TYR A 57 5.08 13.13 -3.75
CA TYR A 57 5.75 13.00 -5.03
C TYR A 57 5.12 13.89 -6.08
N LYS A 58 5.99 14.46 -6.93
CA LYS A 58 5.61 15.20 -8.12
C LYS A 58 5.91 14.34 -9.35
N ILE A 59 4.89 14.16 -10.20
CA ILE A 59 5.00 13.48 -11.48
C ILE A 59 4.74 14.52 -12.57
N ASP A 60 5.73 14.79 -13.38
CA ASP A 60 5.64 15.73 -14.49
C ASP A 60 5.51 15.00 -15.86
N LYS A 61 5.36 15.77 -16.90
CA LYS A 61 5.25 15.28 -18.27
C LYS A 61 6.45 14.44 -18.69
N SER A 62 7.66 14.81 -18.26
CA SER A 62 8.88 14.08 -18.58
C SER A 62 8.84 12.66 -18.01
N PHE A 63 8.44 12.54 -16.76
CA PHE A 63 8.30 11.24 -16.11
C PHE A 63 7.23 10.37 -16.78
N LEU A 64 6.06 10.92 -17.11
CA LEU A 64 5.01 10.19 -17.84
C LEU A 64 5.50 9.66 -19.18
N ASN A 65 6.24 10.50 -19.94
CA ASN A 65 6.83 10.10 -21.20
C ASN A 65 7.91 9.00 -21.05
N GLN A 66 8.71 9.03 -19.97
CA GLN A 66 9.68 7.98 -19.66
C GLN A 66 9.01 6.63 -19.35
N LEU A 67 7.82 6.65 -18.76
CA LEU A 67 7.00 5.44 -18.57
C LEU A 67 6.35 4.94 -19.87
N GLY A 68 6.44 5.69 -20.96
CA GLY A 68 5.85 5.34 -22.25
C GLY A 68 4.42 5.87 -22.45
N ILE A 69 3.98 6.79 -21.61
CA ILE A 69 2.67 7.44 -21.73
C ILE A 69 2.78 8.60 -22.73
N ASN A 70 2.04 8.56 -23.83
CA ASN A 70 1.96 9.66 -24.77
C ASN A 70 1.03 10.75 -24.22
N THR A 71 1.60 11.71 -23.52
CA THR A 71 0.85 12.79 -22.85
C THR A 71 0.04 13.67 -23.80
N SER A 72 0.42 13.76 -25.08
CA SER A 72 -0.34 14.56 -26.08
C SER A 72 -1.73 14.00 -26.39
N SER A 73 -2.01 12.76 -26.01
CA SER A 73 -3.29 12.09 -26.24
C SER A 73 -4.05 11.78 -24.94
N VAL A 74 -3.56 12.28 -23.82
CA VAL A 74 -4.11 11.99 -22.48
C VAL A 74 -4.85 13.19 -21.95
N ASP A 75 -6.10 12.99 -21.59
CA ASP A 75 -6.85 13.91 -20.75
C ASP A 75 -6.37 13.73 -19.28
N PRO A 76 -5.73 14.73 -18.65
CA PRO A 76 -5.19 14.62 -17.31
C PRO A 76 -6.24 14.23 -16.25
N ARG A 77 -7.50 14.56 -16.46
CA ARG A 77 -8.61 14.18 -15.59
C ARG A 77 -8.82 12.66 -15.51
N LYS A 78 -8.36 11.92 -16.55
CA LYS A 78 -8.49 10.46 -16.66
C LYS A 78 -7.29 9.70 -16.07
N ILE A 79 -6.27 10.41 -15.61
CA ILE A 79 -5.11 9.80 -14.96
C ILE A 79 -5.51 9.35 -13.56
N ARG A 80 -5.19 8.10 -13.25
CA ARG A 80 -5.45 7.43 -11.98
C ARG A 80 -4.15 6.81 -11.47
N ILE A 81 -3.89 6.88 -10.17
CA ILE A 81 -2.73 6.24 -9.53
C ILE A 81 -3.22 5.20 -8.53
N PHE A 82 -2.64 4.00 -8.60
CA PHE A 82 -3.00 2.87 -7.75
C PHE A 82 -1.79 2.36 -6.98
N GLY A 83 -2.01 1.91 -5.76
CA GLY A 83 -1.00 1.29 -4.91
C GLY A 83 -1.48 1.16 -3.47
N ASN A 84 -0.99 0.13 -2.78
CA ASN A 84 -1.41 -0.18 -1.41
C ASN A 84 -0.41 0.29 -0.35
N GLY A 85 0.69 0.93 -0.78
CA GLY A 85 1.77 1.31 0.12
C GLY A 85 2.73 0.18 0.43
N GLY A 86 3.68 0.44 1.32
CA GLY A 86 4.79 -0.45 1.62
C GLY A 86 4.68 -1.23 2.92
N GLU A 87 3.49 -1.38 3.46
CA GLU A 87 3.28 -2.17 4.66
C GLU A 87 3.59 -3.65 4.41
N MET A 88 4.26 -4.30 5.37
CA MET A 88 4.48 -5.74 5.30
C MET A 88 3.16 -6.48 5.38
N LEU A 89 3.07 -7.62 4.71
CA LEU A 89 1.93 -8.51 4.86
C LEU A 89 1.82 -9.00 6.30
N PRO A 90 0.60 -9.24 6.81
CA PRO A 90 0.40 -9.79 8.14
C PRO A 90 1.13 -11.10 8.33
N MET A 91 1.72 -11.32 9.50
CA MET A 91 2.41 -12.58 9.80
C MET A 91 1.47 -13.78 9.89
N LYS A 92 0.21 -13.53 10.19
CA LYS A 92 -0.81 -14.58 10.28
C LYS A 92 -1.66 -14.64 9.02
N ASN A 93 -1.70 -15.78 8.38
CA ASN A 93 -2.56 -16.03 7.20
C ASN A 93 -4.07 -15.88 7.47
N SER A 94 -4.48 -15.72 8.73
CA SER A 94 -5.88 -15.48 9.11
C SER A 94 -6.28 -14.01 9.08
N GLU A 95 -5.32 -13.12 8.94
CA GLU A 95 -5.57 -11.68 8.86
C GLU A 95 -5.86 -11.27 7.42
N ASN A 96 -6.80 -10.34 7.28
CA ASN A 96 -7.20 -9.85 5.97
C ASN A 96 -6.16 -8.83 5.48
N PHE A 97 -5.82 -8.92 4.22
CA PHE A 97 -5.02 -7.91 3.52
C PHE A 97 -5.65 -7.60 2.16
N VAL A 98 -5.34 -6.43 1.64
CA VAL A 98 -5.88 -5.98 0.36
C VAL A 98 -5.03 -6.56 -0.76
N LEU A 99 -5.65 -7.35 -1.64
CA LEU A 99 -4.98 -8.02 -2.75
C LEU A 99 -4.86 -7.12 -3.98
N ASP A 100 -5.88 -6.32 -4.24
CA ASP A 100 -5.96 -5.48 -5.45
C ASP A 100 -5.43 -4.07 -5.16
N PRO A 101 -4.73 -3.43 -6.08
CA PRO A 101 -4.28 -2.06 -5.88
C PRO A 101 -5.46 -1.10 -5.69
N ILE A 102 -5.35 -0.24 -4.68
CA ILE A 102 -6.35 0.79 -4.35
C ILE A 102 -6.01 2.06 -5.11
N GLU A 103 -7.03 2.74 -5.63
CA GLU A 103 -6.86 4.07 -6.21
C GLU A 103 -6.54 5.10 -5.13
N ASN A 104 -5.46 5.85 -5.35
CA ASN A 104 -5.02 6.93 -4.47
C ASN A 104 -5.54 8.26 -5.01
N ALA A 105 -6.05 9.11 -4.11
CA ALA A 105 -6.43 10.47 -4.47
C ALA A 105 -5.18 11.28 -4.86
N ILE A 106 -5.26 11.98 -5.98
CA ILE A 106 -4.17 12.80 -6.53
C ILE A 106 -4.64 14.25 -6.71
N GLN A 107 -3.71 15.17 -6.75
CA GLN A 107 -3.96 16.54 -7.22
C GLN A 107 -3.27 16.70 -8.57
N VAL A 108 -4.01 17.14 -9.56
CA VAL A 108 -3.46 17.45 -10.89
C VAL A 108 -3.54 18.94 -11.10
N ILE A 109 -2.40 19.55 -11.36
CA ILE A 109 -2.32 20.98 -11.66
C ILE A 109 -2.33 21.13 -13.17
N GLY A 110 -3.24 21.97 -13.67
CA GLY A 110 -3.42 22.25 -15.11
C GLY A 110 -4.44 21.35 -15.80
N GLU A 111 -5.24 20.54 -15.07
CA GLU A 111 -6.16 19.57 -15.70
C GLU A 111 -7.42 20.20 -16.35
N GLU A 112 -7.67 21.51 -16.15
CA GLU A 112 -8.93 22.15 -16.49
C GLU A 112 -9.19 22.21 -18.00
N ASP A 113 -8.16 22.37 -18.81
CA ASP A 113 -8.26 22.44 -20.25
C ASP A 113 -8.31 21.05 -20.95
N GLY A 114 -8.03 19.97 -20.19
CA GLY A 114 -8.08 18.60 -20.69
C GLY A 114 -6.85 18.16 -21.50
N VAL A 115 -5.77 18.92 -21.45
CA VAL A 115 -4.49 18.61 -22.10
C VAL A 115 -3.39 18.57 -21.05
N PHE A 116 -2.49 17.59 -21.11
CA PHE A 116 -1.35 17.54 -20.19
C PHE A 116 -0.17 18.29 -20.77
N ASP A 117 -0.03 19.55 -20.39
CA ASP A 117 0.99 20.48 -20.90
C ASP A 117 2.35 20.35 -20.18
N ASN A 118 3.33 21.20 -20.58
CA ASN A 118 4.67 21.14 -20.01
C ASN A 118 4.71 21.65 -18.57
N ASP A 119 3.81 22.55 -18.21
CA ASP A 119 3.72 23.15 -16.89
C ASP A 119 2.83 22.35 -15.92
N ASP A 120 2.13 21.33 -16.45
CA ASP A 120 1.25 20.48 -15.68
C ASP A 120 2.03 19.42 -14.91
N TYR A 121 1.47 19.05 -13.77
CA TYR A 121 2.03 18.00 -12.95
C TYR A 121 1.01 17.40 -11.99
N ILE A 122 1.31 16.21 -11.54
CA ILE A 122 0.53 15.49 -10.55
C ILE A 122 1.28 15.54 -9.23
N ILE A 123 0.55 15.76 -8.14
CA ILE A 123 1.03 15.60 -6.76
C ILE A 123 0.22 14.47 -6.13
N PHE A 124 0.91 13.55 -5.48
CA PHE A 124 0.27 12.51 -4.70
C PHE A 124 1.13 12.11 -3.50
N PHE A 125 0.48 11.61 -2.46
CA PHE A 125 1.16 11.04 -1.31
C PHE A 125 1.35 9.54 -1.51
N ALA A 126 2.58 9.06 -1.41
CA ALA A 126 2.90 7.64 -1.50
C ALA A 126 3.47 7.14 -0.18
N LYS A 127 3.05 5.96 0.22
CA LYS A 127 3.67 5.20 1.31
C LYS A 127 4.77 4.31 0.73
N GLY A 128 6.00 4.50 1.15
CA GLY A 128 7.15 3.69 0.82
C GLY A 128 7.32 2.48 1.74
N PRO A 129 8.46 1.77 1.67
CA PRO A 129 8.75 0.63 2.54
C PRO A 129 9.12 1.02 3.98
N ASP A 130 9.22 2.32 4.27
CA ASP A 130 9.63 2.92 5.54
C ASP A 130 8.47 3.22 6.49
N ASN A 131 7.46 2.34 6.55
CA ASN A 131 6.32 2.46 7.46
C ASN A 131 6.49 1.62 8.72
N TYR A 132 6.06 2.19 9.86
CA TYR A 132 6.07 1.46 11.12
C TYR A 132 5.09 0.28 11.10
N ASN A 133 5.59 -0.87 11.48
CA ASN A 133 4.81 -2.10 11.64
C ASN A 133 4.86 -2.55 13.12
N GLU A 134 3.71 -2.61 13.77
CA GLU A 134 3.61 -2.97 15.20
C GLU A 134 4.04 -4.41 15.48
N GLU A 135 3.72 -5.36 14.58
CA GLU A 135 4.05 -6.76 14.79
C GLU A 135 5.56 -7.02 14.82
N SER A 136 6.29 -6.38 13.91
CA SER A 136 7.75 -6.52 13.80
C SER A 136 8.51 -5.49 14.62
N ASN A 137 7.82 -4.46 15.16
CA ASN A 137 8.40 -3.32 15.85
C ASN A 137 9.54 -2.66 15.06
N THR A 138 9.33 -2.47 13.77
CA THR A 138 10.30 -1.86 12.85
C THR A 138 9.63 -0.84 11.93
N ASN A 139 10.40 0.13 11.48
CA ASN A 139 9.99 1.13 10.49
C ASN A 139 10.35 0.73 9.06
N LEU A 140 10.91 -0.46 8.86
CA LEU A 140 11.36 -0.90 7.54
C LEU A 140 10.63 -2.17 7.13
N ASN A 141 10.22 -2.21 5.87
CA ASN A 141 9.84 -3.44 5.24
C ASN A 141 11.09 -4.34 5.08
N LEU A 142 11.08 -5.52 5.67
CA LEU A 142 12.22 -6.44 5.66
C LEU A 142 12.39 -7.20 4.33
N TYR A 143 11.41 -7.13 3.44
CA TYR A 143 11.33 -7.91 2.21
C TYR A 143 11.50 -7.05 0.95
N GLU A 144 11.17 -5.77 1.03
CA GLU A 144 11.10 -4.86 -0.12
C GLU A 144 11.75 -3.52 0.23
N ASP A 145 12.61 -3.03 -0.64
CA ASP A 145 13.24 -1.70 -0.56
C ASP A 145 12.58 -0.67 -1.48
N LYS A 146 11.64 -1.10 -2.32
CA LYS A 146 10.86 -0.26 -3.24
C LYS A 146 9.45 -0.82 -3.41
N ILE A 147 8.47 0.05 -3.38
CA ILE A 147 7.06 -0.30 -3.49
C ILE A 147 6.53 0.06 -4.87
N SER A 148 5.79 -0.86 -5.46
CA SER A 148 5.16 -0.68 -6.75
C SER A 148 3.91 0.18 -6.66
N TYR A 149 3.86 1.21 -7.50
CA TYR A 149 2.67 1.98 -7.82
C TYR A 149 2.40 1.88 -9.33
N PHE A 150 1.17 2.14 -9.71
CA PHE A 150 0.72 2.00 -11.07
C PHE A 150 -0.06 3.21 -11.53
N ILE A 151 0.21 3.68 -12.75
CA ILE A 151 -0.62 4.67 -13.43
C ILE A 151 -1.50 3.93 -14.42
N SER A 152 -2.78 4.27 -14.44
CA SER A 152 -3.73 3.84 -15.47
C SER A 152 -4.45 5.06 -16.02
N ILE A 153 -4.77 5.01 -17.33
CA ILE A 153 -5.52 6.04 -18.03
C ILE A 153 -6.81 5.39 -18.54
N GLY A 154 -7.91 5.75 -17.90
CA GLY A 154 -9.20 5.14 -18.15
C GLY A 154 -10.20 6.04 -18.90
N SER A 155 -11.45 5.59 -18.88
CA SER A 155 -12.59 6.36 -19.43
C SER A 155 -13.26 7.25 -18.37
N VAL A 156 -13.04 6.96 -17.08
CA VAL A 156 -13.61 7.70 -15.95
C VAL A 156 -12.57 8.63 -15.36
N ASN A 157 -13.03 9.69 -14.67
CA ASN A 157 -12.13 10.58 -13.95
C ASN A 157 -11.51 9.85 -12.75
N GLY A 158 -10.25 10.18 -12.46
CA GLY A 158 -9.56 9.67 -11.29
C GLY A 158 -9.99 10.38 -10.01
N LEU A 159 -9.67 9.75 -8.87
CA LEU A 159 -9.89 10.36 -7.55
C LEU A 159 -9.00 11.60 -7.39
N ARG A 160 -9.57 12.64 -6.80
CA ARG A 160 -8.86 13.90 -6.53
C ARG A 160 -8.84 14.19 -5.04
N VAL A 161 -7.76 14.84 -4.61
CA VAL A 161 -7.65 15.40 -3.26
C VAL A 161 -8.68 16.54 -3.15
N GLU A 162 -9.55 16.46 -2.16
CA GLU A 162 -10.52 17.50 -1.87
C GLU A 162 -9.90 18.59 -0.99
N ASN A 163 -10.31 19.84 -1.22
CA ASN A 163 -9.92 20.94 -0.34
C ASN A 163 -10.67 20.81 0.99
N PHE A 164 -9.93 20.80 2.08
CA PHE A 164 -10.53 20.93 3.40
C PHE A 164 -10.94 22.39 3.63
N ILE A 165 -12.22 22.59 3.87
CA ILE A 165 -12.76 23.90 4.28
C ILE A 165 -12.80 23.86 5.81
N GLU A 166 -11.93 24.63 6.46
CA GLU A 166 -12.00 24.80 7.91
C GLU A 166 -13.38 25.33 8.31
N PRO A 167 -14.06 24.68 9.27
CA PRO A 167 -15.27 25.26 9.84
C PRO A 167 -14.90 26.60 10.50
N ASN A 168 -15.74 27.62 10.27
CA ASN A 168 -15.55 28.97 10.80
C ASN A 168 -15.88 29.00 12.31
N GLU A 169 -15.20 28.15 13.09
CA GLU A 169 -15.35 28.09 14.54
C GLU A 169 -14.20 28.84 15.21
N SER A 170 -14.53 29.65 16.20
CA SER A 170 -13.50 30.29 17.04
C SER A 170 -12.74 29.23 17.81
N ALA A 171 -11.42 29.37 17.90
CA ALA A 171 -10.60 28.46 18.70
C ALA A 171 -11.09 28.44 20.16
N ASP A 172 -11.36 27.26 20.71
CA ASP A 172 -11.79 27.09 22.10
C ASP A 172 -10.66 27.41 23.12
N LEU A 173 -9.41 27.43 22.65
CA LEU A 173 -8.24 27.72 23.49
C LEU A 173 -7.23 28.56 22.71
N VAL A 174 -6.95 29.76 23.22
CA VAL A 174 -5.82 30.59 22.76
C VAL A 174 -4.73 30.50 23.82
N ILE A 175 -3.56 30.00 23.45
CA ILE A 175 -2.38 30.00 24.31
C ILE A 175 -1.55 31.24 23.95
N ASP A 176 -1.59 32.25 24.83
CA ASP A 176 -0.71 33.42 24.73
C ASP A 176 0.66 33.04 25.32
N ASN A 177 1.75 33.30 24.56
CA ASN A 177 3.13 33.14 25.00
C ASN A 177 3.61 34.38 25.73
#